data_947914165a3d28b896461049188fb252
#
_entry.id   947914165a3d28b896461049188fb252
#
_cell.length_a   1.000
_cell.length_b   1.000
_cell.length_c   1.000
_cell.angle_alpha   90.00
_cell.angle_beta   90.00
_cell.angle_gamma   90.00
#
_symmetry.space_group_name_H-M   'P 1'
#
loop_
_entity.id
_entity.type
_entity.pdbx_description
1 polymer ?
#
loop_
_entity_poly.entity_id
_entity_poly.type
_entity_poly.pdbx_seq_one_letter_code
_entity_poly.pdbx_strand_id
1 'polypeptide(L)'
;MNNFDDYLNFSEIDDKEKQLKIMSKIKLSDDTVKKIKNISKKIDFLIFAEPYCPDCRAFVPFMEQFSELNPHIRVSYLSRSKNGELLASVSREAKIPTMFYQIDDKYFIAYLEMPRFILEKINNGGDAGE
;
A
#
# COMPACT_ATOMS: atom_id res chain seq x y z
N MET A 1 -4.84 -4.44 13.05
CA MET A 1 -5.23 -3.81 11.79
C MET A 1 -5.49 -4.85 10.73
N ASN A 2 -6.19 -4.46 9.68
CA ASN A 2 -6.65 -5.40 8.68
C ASN A 2 -5.53 -5.83 7.73
N ASN A 3 -5.45 -7.13 7.49
CA ASN A 3 -4.53 -7.71 6.52
C ASN A 3 -5.17 -7.76 5.12
N PHE A 4 -4.49 -8.40 4.17
CA PHE A 4 -4.99 -8.51 2.80
C PHE A 4 -6.30 -9.31 2.72
N ASP A 5 -6.45 -10.37 3.50
CA ASP A 5 -7.69 -11.15 3.52
C ASP A 5 -8.86 -10.30 4.02
N ASP A 6 -8.64 -9.47 5.03
CA ASP A 6 -9.65 -8.53 5.52
C ASP A 6 -10.02 -7.52 4.43
N TYR A 7 -9.01 -6.97 3.74
CA TYR A 7 -9.19 -6.05 2.64
C TYR A 7 -10.09 -6.63 1.55
N LEU A 8 -9.86 -7.88 1.18
CA LEU A 8 -10.65 -8.54 0.13
C LEU A 8 -12.15 -8.58 0.45
N ASN A 9 -12.51 -8.49 1.73
CA ASN A 9 -13.89 -8.53 2.17
C ASN A 9 -14.48 -7.15 2.49
N PHE A 10 -13.78 -6.07 2.18
CA PHE A 10 -14.30 -4.71 2.36
C PHE A 10 -15.43 -4.37 1.39
N SER A 11 -15.43 -4.96 0.21
CA SER A 11 -16.41 -4.70 -0.85
C SER A 11 -17.18 -5.98 -1.19
N GLU A 12 -17.97 -5.92 -2.28
CA GLU A 12 -18.74 -7.06 -2.74
C GLU A 12 -17.87 -8.18 -3.29
N ILE A 13 -18.42 -9.38 -3.40
CA ILE A 13 -17.69 -10.55 -3.86
C ILE A 13 -17.14 -10.39 -5.28
N ASP A 14 -17.87 -9.70 -6.15
CA ASP A 14 -17.40 -9.43 -7.52
C ASP A 14 -16.13 -8.58 -7.53
N ASP A 15 -16.04 -7.64 -6.62
CA ASP A 15 -14.86 -6.79 -6.47
C ASP A 15 -13.67 -7.57 -5.94
N LYS A 16 -13.93 -8.45 -4.99
CA LYS A 16 -12.91 -9.37 -4.48
C LYS A 16 -12.33 -10.21 -5.59
N GLU A 17 -13.19 -10.78 -6.45
CA GLU A 17 -12.74 -11.59 -7.57
C GLU A 17 -11.90 -10.79 -8.56
N LYS A 18 -12.30 -9.55 -8.84
CA LYS A 18 -11.52 -8.65 -9.71
C LYS A 18 -10.13 -8.40 -9.14
N GLN A 19 -10.05 -8.16 -7.83
CA GLN A 19 -8.76 -7.95 -7.17
C GLN A 19 -7.88 -9.19 -7.28
N LEU A 20 -8.43 -10.37 -7.01
CA LEU A 20 -7.67 -11.61 -7.05
C LEU A 20 -7.13 -11.92 -8.44
N LYS A 21 -7.89 -11.59 -9.50
CA LYS A 21 -7.46 -11.83 -10.87
C LYS A 21 -6.21 -11.06 -11.27
N ILE A 22 -6.02 -9.87 -10.73
CA ILE A 22 -4.88 -9.04 -11.14
C ILE A 22 -3.65 -9.20 -10.25
N MET A 23 -3.78 -9.89 -9.10
CA MET A 23 -2.65 -10.03 -8.17
C MET A 23 -1.45 -10.72 -8.82
N SER A 24 -1.68 -11.72 -9.66
CA SER A 24 -0.60 -12.46 -10.32
C SER A 24 -0.09 -11.81 -11.61
N LYS A 25 -0.76 -10.76 -12.09
CA LYS A 25 -0.41 -10.11 -13.36
C LYS A 25 0.66 -9.05 -13.21
N ILE A 26 0.90 -8.59 -12.01
CA ILE A 26 1.91 -7.57 -11.72
C ILE A 26 3.24 -8.26 -11.51
N LYS A 27 4.24 -7.87 -12.30
CA LYS A 27 5.61 -8.39 -12.16
C LYS A 27 6.57 -7.26 -11.90
N LEU A 28 7.36 -7.41 -10.86
CA LEU A 28 8.42 -6.47 -10.55
C LEU A 28 9.68 -6.84 -11.33
N SER A 29 10.45 -5.83 -11.76
CA SER A 29 11.73 -6.08 -12.39
C SER A 29 12.72 -6.69 -11.40
N ASP A 30 13.74 -7.38 -11.91
CA ASP A 30 14.77 -7.98 -11.07
C ASP A 30 15.49 -6.92 -10.21
N ASP A 31 15.72 -5.75 -10.79
CA ASP A 31 16.34 -4.64 -10.07
C ASP A 31 15.47 -4.17 -8.89
N THR A 32 14.17 -4.03 -9.13
CA THR A 32 13.22 -3.65 -8.08
C THR A 32 13.17 -4.70 -6.98
N VAL A 33 13.14 -5.98 -7.35
CA VAL A 33 13.13 -7.09 -6.38
C VAL A 33 14.38 -7.03 -5.49
N LYS A 34 15.55 -6.78 -6.07
CA LYS A 34 16.79 -6.65 -5.31
C LYS A 34 16.74 -5.49 -4.32
N LYS A 35 16.24 -4.34 -4.78
CA LYS A 35 16.12 -3.16 -3.93
C LYS A 35 15.21 -3.41 -2.73
N ILE A 36 14.08 -4.08 -2.97
CA ILE A 36 13.13 -4.43 -1.89
C ILE A 36 13.77 -5.40 -0.90
N LYS A 37 14.42 -6.44 -1.40
CA LYS A 37 15.06 -7.44 -0.54
C LYS A 37 16.19 -6.87 0.31
N ASN A 38 16.83 -5.82 -0.17
CA ASN A 38 17.96 -5.20 0.53
C ASN A 38 17.54 -4.16 1.59
N ILE A 39 16.25 -3.88 1.72
CA ILE A 39 15.77 -2.95 2.74
C ILE A 39 15.95 -3.59 4.13
N SER A 40 16.72 -2.94 4.98
CA SER A 40 16.97 -3.39 6.35
C SER A 40 16.12 -2.67 7.39
N LYS A 41 15.48 -1.58 6.99
CA LYS A 41 14.64 -0.79 7.88
C LYS A 41 13.26 -1.41 8.01
N LYS A 42 12.67 -1.28 9.20
CA LYS A 42 11.30 -1.69 9.44
C LYS A 42 10.37 -0.65 8.83
N ILE A 43 9.44 -1.09 7.98
CA ILE A 43 8.52 -0.20 7.30
C ILE A 43 7.10 -0.72 7.48
N ASP A 44 6.22 0.14 7.97
CA ASP A 44 4.80 -0.16 8.12
C ASP A 44 4.01 0.74 7.17
N PHE A 45 3.23 0.13 6.30
CA PHE A 45 2.31 0.83 5.40
C PHE A 45 0.88 0.68 5.90
N LEU A 46 0.13 1.77 5.91
CA LEU A 46 -1.30 1.77 6.20
C LEU A 46 -2.02 2.37 4.99
N ILE A 47 -2.89 1.59 4.37
CA ILE A 47 -3.51 1.95 3.10
C ILE A 47 -5.02 2.00 3.25
N PHE A 48 -5.62 3.17 2.98
CA PHE A 48 -7.06 3.28 2.80
C PHE A 48 -7.37 2.84 1.38
N ALA A 49 -8.05 1.73 1.23
CA ALA A 49 -8.34 1.15 -0.08
C ALA A 49 -9.56 0.25 -0.02
N GLU A 50 -10.20 0.07 -1.17
CA GLU A 50 -11.32 -0.85 -1.31
C GLU A 50 -11.23 -1.59 -2.65
N PRO A 51 -11.59 -2.89 -2.69
CA PRO A 51 -11.52 -3.66 -3.94
C PRO A 51 -12.41 -3.14 -5.07
N TYR A 52 -13.45 -2.35 -4.76
CA TYR A 52 -14.31 -1.79 -5.82
C TYR A 52 -13.61 -0.68 -6.61
N CYS A 53 -12.53 -0.12 -6.10
CA CYS A 53 -11.82 0.99 -6.73
C CYS A 53 -10.75 0.48 -7.70
N PRO A 54 -10.84 0.82 -9.00
CA PRO A 54 -9.84 0.35 -9.96
C PRO A 54 -8.41 0.76 -9.63
N ASP A 55 -8.20 1.98 -9.14
CA ASP A 55 -6.87 2.45 -8.76
C ASP A 55 -6.32 1.67 -7.57
N CYS A 56 -7.18 1.33 -6.61
CA CYS A 56 -6.80 0.49 -5.49
C CYS A 56 -6.41 -0.91 -5.97
N ARG A 57 -7.19 -1.50 -6.87
CA ARG A 57 -6.89 -2.82 -7.41
C ARG A 57 -5.54 -2.85 -8.14
N ALA A 58 -5.16 -1.76 -8.78
CA ALA A 58 -3.87 -1.66 -9.46
C ALA A 58 -2.71 -1.45 -8.48
N PHE A 59 -2.97 -0.77 -7.37
CA PHE A 59 -1.95 -0.39 -6.38
C PHE A 59 -1.61 -1.54 -5.41
N VAL A 60 -2.63 -2.23 -4.92
CA VAL A 60 -2.50 -3.25 -3.87
C VAL A 60 -1.53 -4.39 -4.25
N PRO A 61 -1.52 -4.90 -5.50
CA PRO A 61 -0.59 -5.97 -5.85
C PRO A 61 0.88 -5.62 -5.62
N PHE A 62 1.27 -4.38 -5.91
CA PHE A 62 2.66 -3.94 -5.65
C PHE A 62 2.97 -3.97 -4.16
N MET A 63 2.05 -3.49 -3.34
CA MET A 63 2.28 -3.41 -1.91
C MET A 63 2.34 -4.81 -1.28
N GLU A 64 1.48 -5.74 -1.73
CA GLU A 64 1.52 -7.10 -1.25
C GLU A 64 2.82 -7.80 -1.66
N GLN A 65 3.30 -7.57 -2.87
CA GLN A 65 4.58 -8.12 -3.30
C GLN A 65 5.75 -7.58 -2.48
N PHE A 66 5.72 -6.31 -2.10
CA PHE A 66 6.73 -5.71 -1.23
C PHE A 66 6.83 -6.48 0.09
N SER A 67 5.68 -6.72 0.71
CA SER A 67 5.65 -7.44 2.00
C SER A 67 6.05 -8.91 1.87
N GLU A 68 5.72 -9.54 0.75
CA GLU A 68 6.12 -10.93 0.49
C GLU A 68 7.63 -11.06 0.31
N LEU A 69 8.26 -10.08 -0.32
CA LEU A 69 9.69 -10.10 -0.61
C LEU A 69 10.56 -9.74 0.59
N ASN A 70 10.01 -9.02 1.57
CA ASN A 70 10.81 -8.54 2.69
C ASN A 70 10.00 -8.54 3.99
N PRO A 71 10.39 -9.34 4.99
CA PRO A 71 9.67 -9.42 6.26
C PRO A 71 9.72 -8.14 7.11
N HIS A 72 10.62 -7.19 6.78
CA HIS A 72 10.65 -5.89 7.45
C HIS A 72 9.52 -4.97 6.99
N ILE A 73 8.85 -5.32 5.90
CA ILE A 73 7.77 -4.52 5.32
C ILE A 73 6.43 -5.13 5.73
N ARG A 74 5.60 -4.34 6.42
CA ARG A 74 4.26 -4.74 6.80
C ARG A 74 3.24 -3.83 6.13
N VAL A 75 2.14 -4.42 5.69
CA VAL A 75 1.06 -3.71 5.00
C VAL A 75 -0.25 -3.96 5.72
N SER A 76 -0.97 -2.90 6.03
CA SER A 76 -2.28 -2.95 6.67
C SER A 76 -3.25 -2.09 5.89
N TYR A 77 -4.53 -2.42 5.98
CA TYR A 77 -5.58 -1.75 5.21
C TYR A 77 -6.69 -1.20 6.10
N LEU A 78 -7.29 -0.09 5.68
CA LEU A 78 -8.51 0.44 6.28
C LEU A 78 -9.52 0.68 5.16
N SER A 79 -10.79 0.35 5.43
CA SER A 79 -11.85 0.58 4.47
C SER A 79 -12.30 2.04 4.49
N ARG A 80 -12.68 2.57 3.33
CA ARG A 80 -13.29 3.90 3.24
C ARG A 80 -14.67 3.92 3.88
N SER A 81 -15.45 2.86 3.68
CA SER A 81 -16.82 2.79 4.17
C SER A 81 -16.93 2.87 5.68
N LYS A 82 -15.98 2.27 6.41
CA LYS A 82 -15.98 2.26 7.88
C LYS A 82 -15.14 3.38 8.49
N ASN A 83 -14.27 4.00 7.71
CA ASN A 83 -13.28 4.97 8.21
C ASN A 83 -13.35 6.29 7.43
N GLY A 84 -14.52 6.64 6.92
CA GLY A 84 -14.69 7.82 6.09
C GLY A 84 -14.31 9.12 6.76
N GLU A 85 -14.64 9.28 8.05
CA GLU A 85 -14.30 10.48 8.81
C GLU A 85 -12.79 10.62 8.99
N LEU A 86 -12.13 9.51 9.33
CA LEU A 86 -10.67 9.51 9.47
C LEU A 86 -10.01 9.81 8.13
N LEU A 87 -10.48 9.19 7.06
CA LEU A 87 -9.95 9.44 5.72
C LEU A 87 -10.13 10.89 5.31
N ALA A 88 -11.31 11.48 5.56
CA ALA A 88 -11.57 12.87 5.24
C ALA A 88 -10.69 13.84 6.03
N SER A 89 -10.28 13.46 7.25
CA SER A 89 -9.41 14.29 8.08
C SER A 89 -7.98 14.33 7.57
N VAL A 90 -7.54 13.34 6.79
CA VAL A 90 -6.16 13.21 6.31
C VAL A 90 -6.02 13.33 4.78
N SER A 91 -7.14 13.26 4.07
CA SER A 91 -7.17 13.40 2.61
C SER A 91 -8.25 14.41 2.25
N ARG A 92 -7.90 15.46 1.51
CA ARG A 92 -8.83 16.55 1.16
C ARG A 92 -10.14 16.09 0.56
N GLU A 93 -10.08 15.08 -0.29
CA GLU A 93 -11.25 14.62 -1.03
C GLU A 93 -11.69 13.23 -0.61
N ALA A 94 -11.18 12.74 0.52
CA ALA A 94 -11.42 11.38 1.00
C ALA A 94 -11.18 10.34 -0.10
N LYS A 95 -10.16 10.56 -0.91
CA LYS A 95 -9.82 9.67 -2.04
C LYS A 95 -9.11 8.41 -1.58
N ILE A 96 -9.32 7.35 -2.34
CA ILE A 96 -8.58 6.09 -2.20
C ILE A 96 -7.95 5.75 -3.55
N PRO A 97 -6.76 5.12 -3.56
CA PRO A 97 -5.97 4.77 -2.37
C PRO A 97 -5.27 5.98 -1.75
N THR A 98 -5.24 6.01 -0.44
CA THR A 98 -4.42 6.96 0.32
C THR A 98 -3.53 6.13 1.24
N MET A 99 -2.25 6.44 1.27
CA MET A 99 -1.29 5.64 2.00
C MET A 99 -0.49 6.48 2.98
N PHE A 100 -0.33 5.94 4.17
CA PHE A 100 0.63 6.41 5.16
C PHE A 100 1.70 5.35 5.32
N TYR A 101 2.92 5.76 5.60
CA TYR A 101 3.95 4.79 5.94
C TYR A 101 4.86 5.35 7.02
N GLN A 102 5.39 4.43 7.81
CA GLN A 102 6.32 4.73 8.88
C GLN A 102 7.62 3.97 8.62
N ILE A 103 8.73 4.70 8.59
CA ILE A 103 10.06 4.11 8.47
C ILE A 103 10.72 4.30 9.82
N ASP A 104 11.00 3.19 10.51
CA ASP A 104 11.44 3.19 11.90
C ASP A 104 10.44 3.99 12.75
N ASP A 105 10.80 5.15 13.28
CA ASP A 105 9.91 5.97 14.12
C ASP A 105 9.36 7.21 13.42
N LYS A 106 9.59 7.34 12.10
CA LYS A 106 9.17 8.51 11.34
C LYS A 106 7.96 8.21 10.48
N TYR A 107 6.97 9.11 10.49
CA TYR A 107 5.75 8.98 9.70
C TYR A 107 5.81 9.83 8.44
N PHE A 108 5.30 9.29 7.35
CA PHE A 108 5.21 9.95 6.06
C PHE A 108 3.82 9.75 5.47
N ILE A 109 3.38 10.73 4.68
CA ILE A 109 2.10 10.66 3.97
C ILE A 109 2.40 10.59 2.48
N ALA A 110 1.85 9.59 1.80
CA ALA A 110 2.01 9.43 0.36
C ALA A 110 0.64 9.26 -0.28
N TYR A 111 0.20 10.25 -1.04
CA TYR A 111 -1.07 10.22 -1.74
C TYR A 111 -0.84 9.77 -3.18
N LEU A 112 -1.41 8.65 -3.57
CA LEU A 112 -1.39 8.19 -4.97
C LEU A 112 0.01 8.12 -5.59
N GLU A 113 1.06 7.97 -4.78
CA GLU A 113 2.40 7.83 -5.31
C GLU A 113 2.60 6.45 -5.95
N MET A 114 3.33 6.44 -7.05
CA MET A 114 3.70 5.17 -7.66
C MET A 114 4.66 4.42 -6.74
N PRO A 115 4.51 3.10 -6.61
CA PRO A 115 5.36 2.31 -5.71
C PRO A 115 6.87 2.51 -5.91
N ARG A 116 7.31 2.73 -7.14
CA ARG A 116 8.74 2.98 -7.41
C ARG A 116 9.26 4.24 -6.74
N PHE A 117 8.44 5.29 -6.65
CA PHE A 117 8.84 6.54 -6.00
C PHE A 117 8.94 6.35 -4.49
N ILE A 118 8.06 5.57 -3.94
CA ILE A 118 8.10 5.20 -2.52
C ILE A 118 9.41 4.46 -2.23
N LEU A 119 9.77 3.51 -3.07
CA LEU A 119 10.98 2.74 -2.92
C LEU A 119 12.23 3.62 -3.01
N GLU A 120 12.25 4.59 -3.92
CA GLU A 120 13.34 5.56 -4.02
C GLU A 120 13.49 6.38 -2.74
N LYS A 121 12.37 6.87 -2.18
CA LYS A 121 12.39 7.60 -0.94
C LYS A 121 12.96 6.78 0.22
N ILE A 122 12.58 5.51 0.29
CA ILE A 122 13.07 4.59 1.30
C ILE A 122 14.58 4.40 1.16
N ASN A 123 15.05 4.18 -0.07
CA ASN A 123 16.47 3.94 -0.35
C ASN A 123 17.33 5.19 -0.11
N ASN A 124 16.72 6.37 -0.17
CA ASN A 124 17.42 7.64 0.12
C ASN A 124 17.42 7.98 1.62
N GLY A 125 17.33 6.97 2.47
CA GLY A 125 17.43 7.16 3.92
C GLY A 125 16.12 7.54 4.60
N GLY A 126 15.02 7.45 3.88
CA GLY A 126 13.71 7.74 4.44
C GLY A 126 13.37 9.22 4.49
N ASP A 127 14.08 10.07 3.76
CA ASP A 127 13.82 11.51 3.70
C ASP A 127 12.65 11.84 2.79
N ALA A 128 11.59 11.09 2.94
CA ALA A 128 10.44 11.15 2.05
C ALA A 128 9.63 12.44 2.17
N GLY A 129 9.79 13.16 3.25
CA GLY A 129 9.09 14.42 3.48
C GLY A 129 9.77 15.64 2.88
N GLU A 130 10.90 15.44 2.27
CA GLU A 130 11.71 16.53 1.74
C GLU A 130 11.49 16.77 0.27
#